data_0593e1ccee54aaca627ced7fc967cd6e
#
_entry.id   0593e1ccee54aaca627ced7fc967cd6e
#
_cell.length_a   1.000
_cell.length_b   1.000
_cell.length_c   1.000
_cell.angle_alpha   90.00
_cell.angle_beta   90.00
_cell.angle_gamma   90.00
#
_symmetry.space_group_name_H-M   'P 1'
#
loop_
_entity.id
_entity.type
_entity.pdbx_description
1 polymer ?
#
loop_
_entity_poly.entity_id
_entity_poly.type
_entity_poly.pdbx_seq_one_letter_code
_entity_poly.pdbx_strand_id
1 'polypeptide(L)'
;MPHVPYTVRRFQDGVALFTVIVFIMLSMLLALWASRTSLFNEMVVSNDADYQRAFEAAQALLQDAELDIRGENPDGSMCVGAGNVCRTATAEKIPLEAKDIGPLLSSLEAHLGQCRNGLCAKRTGSQDFWNNKDSTKGITLGQMTTARPDGTTAGARYGQFTGAQWESSSDKPINPILADRSTSGRGGWYWIEVLPYDESSKNSGVIVGTANNLLPLNLTPSVIYRITAVAQGLKSSTQVVLQQSYAQQKLKD
;
A
#
# COMPACT_ATOMS: atom_id res chain seq x y z
N MET A 1 42.35 -74.78 51.33
CA MET A 1 41.12 -74.06 51.62
C MET A 1 41.16 -72.79 50.80
N PRO A 2 40.27 -72.62 49.75
CA PRO A 2 40.28 -71.40 48.91
C PRO A 2 39.37 -70.33 49.56
N HIS A 3 39.93 -69.13 49.75
CA HIS A 3 39.19 -67.94 50.16
C HIS A 3 38.36 -67.42 48.98
N VAL A 4 37.10 -67.37 49.13
CA VAL A 4 36.15 -66.71 48.19
C VAL A 4 36.04 -65.24 48.57
N PRO A 5 36.35 -64.28 47.71
CA PRO A 5 36.15 -62.89 48.00
C PRO A 5 34.66 -62.50 47.90
N TYR A 6 34.12 -62.00 49.00
CA TYR A 6 32.79 -61.41 49.03
C TYR A 6 32.86 -60.05 48.34
N THR A 7 32.18 -59.92 47.16
CA THR A 7 31.94 -58.65 46.51
C THR A 7 30.76 -58.00 47.20
N VAL A 8 31.06 -56.88 47.91
CA VAL A 8 30.03 -56.00 48.51
C VAL A 8 29.33 -55.25 47.35
N ARG A 9 28.12 -55.66 46.96
CA ARG A 9 27.26 -54.85 46.10
C ARG A 9 26.86 -53.57 46.85
N ARG A 10 27.43 -52.44 46.45
CA ARG A 10 26.99 -51.08 46.87
C ARG A 10 25.65 -50.84 46.24
N PHE A 11 24.60 -50.66 47.07
CA PHE A 11 23.28 -50.21 46.64
C PHE A 11 23.42 -48.73 46.20
N GLN A 12 23.35 -48.48 44.89
CA GLN A 12 23.32 -47.14 44.29
C GLN A 12 21.93 -46.75 43.79
N ASP A 13 20.90 -47.37 44.30
CA ASP A 13 19.53 -47.31 43.77
C ASP A 13 18.87 -45.93 43.99
N GLY A 14 19.30 -45.12 44.96
CA GLY A 14 18.68 -43.79 45.20
C GLY A 14 19.16 -42.68 44.26
N VAL A 15 20.38 -42.77 43.72
CA VAL A 15 20.95 -41.73 42.82
C VAL A 15 20.41 -41.90 41.39
N ALA A 16 20.21 -43.15 40.96
CA ALA A 16 19.67 -43.44 39.64
C ALA A 16 18.27 -42.87 39.39
N LEU A 17 17.38 -42.97 40.38
CA LEU A 17 16.06 -42.39 40.26
C LEU A 17 16.08 -40.85 40.18
N PHE A 18 16.92 -40.20 40.98
CA PHE A 18 17.10 -38.76 40.95
C PHE A 18 17.64 -38.27 39.58
N THR A 19 18.66 -38.93 39.05
CA THR A 19 19.20 -38.57 37.71
C THR A 19 18.16 -38.73 36.62
N VAL A 20 17.36 -39.79 36.61
CA VAL A 20 16.29 -40.00 35.61
C VAL A 20 15.24 -38.89 35.70
N ILE A 21 14.82 -38.52 36.91
CA ILE A 21 13.84 -37.41 37.09
C ILE A 21 14.41 -36.08 36.55
N VAL A 22 15.68 -35.77 36.83
CA VAL A 22 16.31 -34.55 36.33
C VAL A 22 16.39 -34.57 34.80
N PHE A 23 16.77 -35.71 34.18
CA PHE A 23 16.75 -35.82 32.71
C PHE A 23 15.39 -35.64 32.09
N ILE A 24 14.35 -36.21 32.71
CA ILE A 24 12.98 -36.03 32.22
C ILE A 24 12.55 -34.56 32.32
N MET A 25 12.82 -33.88 33.45
CA MET A 25 12.51 -32.47 33.62
C MET A 25 13.26 -31.58 32.60
N LEU A 26 14.54 -31.82 32.38
CA LEU A 26 15.34 -31.10 31.40
C LEU A 26 14.81 -31.34 29.99
N SER A 27 14.45 -32.57 29.64
CA SER A 27 13.87 -32.91 28.35
C SER A 27 12.54 -32.21 28.12
N MET A 28 11.67 -32.15 29.14
CA MET A 28 10.40 -31.41 29.09
C MET A 28 10.62 -29.91 28.91
N LEU A 29 11.56 -29.31 29.62
CA LEU A 29 11.90 -27.88 29.46
C LEU A 29 12.41 -27.58 28.07
N LEU A 30 13.30 -28.40 27.53
CA LEU A 30 13.81 -28.25 26.15
C LEU A 30 12.69 -28.40 25.12
N ALA A 31 11.79 -29.35 25.29
CA ALA A 31 10.64 -29.53 24.39
C ALA A 31 9.69 -28.35 24.43
N LEU A 32 9.41 -27.81 25.61
CA LEU A 32 8.57 -26.61 25.77
C LEU A 32 9.24 -25.36 25.15
N TRP A 33 10.55 -25.22 25.35
CA TRP A 33 11.30 -24.11 24.73
C TRP A 33 11.32 -24.20 23.22
N ALA A 34 11.59 -25.38 22.66
CA ALA A 34 11.57 -25.62 21.21
C ALA A 34 10.19 -25.35 20.61
N SER A 35 9.12 -25.80 21.28
CA SER A 35 7.73 -25.54 20.85
C SER A 35 7.43 -24.04 20.81
N ARG A 36 7.77 -23.29 21.86
CA ARG A 36 7.61 -21.83 21.87
C ARG A 36 8.35 -21.14 20.77
N THR A 37 9.62 -21.51 20.56
CA THR A 37 10.45 -20.92 19.49
C THR A 37 9.84 -21.18 18.10
N SER A 38 9.30 -22.38 17.87
CA SER A 38 8.60 -22.71 16.62
C SER A 38 7.38 -21.84 16.38
N LEU A 39 6.53 -21.65 17.40
CA LEU A 39 5.34 -20.79 17.29
C LEU A 39 5.69 -19.31 17.04
N PHE A 40 6.75 -18.79 17.69
CA PHE A 40 7.20 -17.44 17.42
C PHE A 40 7.71 -17.28 15.99
N ASN A 41 8.49 -18.22 15.49
CA ASN A 41 8.98 -18.20 14.11
C ASN A 41 7.84 -18.25 13.10
N GLU A 42 6.81 -19.07 13.34
CA GLU A 42 5.63 -19.12 12.48
C GLU A 42 4.88 -17.78 12.46
N MET A 43 4.70 -17.13 13.62
CA MET A 43 4.07 -15.81 13.69
C MET A 43 4.87 -14.74 12.94
N VAL A 44 6.20 -14.74 13.08
CA VAL A 44 7.09 -13.79 12.38
C VAL A 44 6.99 -13.99 10.87
N VAL A 45 7.16 -15.22 10.39
CA VAL A 45 7.06 -15.55 8.95
C VAL A 45 5.69 -15.20 8.38
N SER A 46 4.61 -15.51 9.13
CA SER A 46 3.25 -15.18 8.72
C SER A 46 2.98 -13.67 8.65
N ASN A 47 3.58 -12.87 9.56
CA ASN A 47 3.45 -11.42 9.52
C ASN A 47 4.26 -10.83 8.37
N ASP A 48 5.47 -11.34 8.15
CA ASP A 48 6.32 -10.91 7.03
C ASP A 48 5.66 -11.22 5.68
N ALA A 49 5.11 -12.41 5.52
CA ALA A 49 4.39 -12.78 4.31
C ALA A 49 3.16 -11.90 4.04
N ASP A 50 2.42 -11.49 5.08
CA ASP A 50 1.28 -10.58 4.93
C ASP A 50 1.75 -9.16 4.57
N TYR A 51 2.83 -8.69 5.19
CA TYR A 51 3.46 -7.40 4.86
C TYR A 51 3.95 -7.36 3.41
N GLN A 52 4.64 -8.41 2.94
CA GLN A 52 5.12 -8.49 1.56
C GLN A 52 3.96 -8.46 0.56
N ARG A 53 2.87 -9.21 0.82
CA ARG A 53 1.67 -9.16 -0.04
C ARG A 53 1.05 -7.76 -0.07
N ALA A 54 0.99 -7.07 1.07
CA ALA A 54 0.48 -5.71 1.15
C ALA A 54 1.39 -4.71 0.41
N PHE A 55 2.70 -4.91 0.49
CA PHE A 55 3.67 -4.10 -0.23
C PHE A 55 3.54 -4.25 -1.75
N GLU A 56 3.45 -5.48 -2.24
CA GLU A 56 3.21 -5.76 -3.66
C GLU A 56 1.87 -5.19 -4.15
N ALA A 57 0.82 -5.30 -3.32
CA ALA A 57 -0.47 -4.69 -3.62
C ALA A 57 -0.38 -3.16 -3.72
N ALA A 58 0.35 -2.51 -2.81
CA ALA A 58 0.55 -1.07 -2.86
C ALA A 58 1.38 -0.62 -4.08
N GLN A 59 2.38 -1.40 -4.49
CA GLN A 59 3.12 -1.15 -5.74
C GLN A 59 2.22 -1.30 -6.97
N ALA A 60 1.39 -2.34 -7.03
CA ALA A 60 0.44 -2.52 -8.12
C ALA A 60 -0.57 -1.37 -8.22
N LEU A 61 -1.01 -0.82 -7.06
CA LEU A 61 -1.87 0.38 -7.03
C LEU A 61 -1.17 1.62 -7.55
N LEU A 62 0.11 1.82 -7.29
CA LEU A 62 0.88 2.93 -7.86
C LEU A 62 0.96 2.81 -9.38
N GLN A 63 1.24 1.62 -9.89
CA GLN A 63 1.28 1.35 -11.34
C GLN A 63 -0.10 1.56 -11.99
N ASP A 64 -1.17 1.09 -11.35
CA ASP A 64 -2.54 1.29 -11.83
C ASP A 64 -2.90 2.78 -11.88
N ALA A 65 -2.49 3.56 -10.87
CA ALA A 65 -2.68 5.00 -10.86
C ALA A 65 -1.88 5.74 -11.95
N GLU A 66 -0.69 5.25 -12.30
CA GLU A 66 0.07 5.79 -13.45
C GLU A 66 -0.61 5.50 -14.78
N LEU A 67 -1.16 4.29 -14.95
CA LEU A 67 -1.96 3.93 -16.13
C LEU A 67 -3.21 4.81 -16.23
N ASP A 68 -3.88 5.04 -15.09
CA ASP A 68 -5.02 5.94 -15.01
C ASP A 68 -4.67 7.37 -15.43
N ILE A 69 -3.51 7.90 -14.99
CA ILE A 69 -3.02 9.23 -15.40
C ILE A 69 -2.75 9.27 -16.91
N ARG A 70 -2.17 8.23 -17.48
CA ARG A 70 -1.87 8.14 -18.90
C ARG A 70 -3.09 7.83 -19.77
N GLY A 71 -4.18 7.39 -19.15
CA GLY A 71 -5.38 6.93 -19.88
C GLY A 71 -5.11 5.63 -20.65
N GLU A 72 -4.35 4.71 -20.06
CA GLU A 72 -3.95 3.45 -20.66
C GLU A 72 -4.55 2.24 -19.92
N ASN A 73 -4.78 1.18 -20.66
CA ASN A 73 -5.07 -0.15 -20.11
C ASN A 73 -3.79 -0.86 -19.66
N PRO A 74 -3.87 -1.97 -18.88
CA PRO A 74 -2.70 -2.72 -18.44
C PRO A 74 -1.83 -3.30 -19.56
N ASP A 75 -2.36 -3.45 -20.77
CA ASP A 75 -1.64 -3.91 -21.96
C ASP A 75 -0.94 -2.78 -22.73
N GLY A 76 -1.03 -1.53 -22.25
CA GLY A 76 -0.46 -0.34 -22.88
C GLY A 76 -1.32 0.25 -24.00
N SER A 77 -2.48 -0.31 -24.29
CA SER A 77 -3.42 0.28 -25.25
C SER A 77 -4.15 1.47 -24.61
N MET A 78 -4.59 2.43 -25.45
CA MET A 78 -5.40 3.55 -24.98
C MET A 78 -6.71 3.06 -24.37
N CYS A 79 -7.05 3.59 -23.19
CA CYS A 79 -8.30 3.27 -22.53
C CYS A 79 -9.46 4.00 -23.22
N VAL A 80 -10.18 3.28 -24.09
CA VAL A 80 -11.33 3.79 -24.87
C VAL A 80 -12.64 3.08 -24.50
N GLY A 81 -12.74 2.56 -23.27
CA GLY A 81 -13.85 1.72 -22.84
C GLY A 81 -15.19 2.44 -22.84
N ALA A 82 -16.24 1.74 -23.30
CA ALA A 82 -17.61 2.10 -23.02
C ALA A 82 -17.92 1.75 -21.56
N GLY A 83 -18.52 2.70 -20.82
CA GLY A 83 -18.85 2.53 -19.40
C GLY A 83 -17.88 3.27 -18.47
N ASN A 84 -17.85 2.87 -17.20
CA ASN A 84 -17.11 3.59 -16.15
C ASN A 84 -15.63 3.09 -15.97
N VAL A 85 -15.13 2.29 -16.91
CA VAL A 85 -13.79 1.69 -16.79
C VAL A 85 -12.69 2.69 -17.13
N CYS A 86 -12.96 3.71 -17.96
CA CYS A 86 -11.99 4.76 -18.27
C CYS A 86 -12.52 6.11 -17.78
N ARG A 87 -11.64 6.98 -17.31
CA ARG A 87 -12.03 8.35 -16.90
C ARG A 87 -12.59 9.20 -18.04
N THR A 88 -12.45 8.79 -19.28
CA THR A 88 -13.05 9.48 -20.44
C THR A 88 -14.56 9.65 -20.32
N ALA A 89 -15.24 8.76 -19.58
CA ALA A 89 -16.68 8.80 -19.36
C ALA A 89 -17.10 9.47 -18.04
N THR A 90 -16.15 9.92 -17.20
CA THR A 90 -16.43 10.53 -15.91
C THR A 90 -16.32 12.05 -15.95
N ALA A 91 -16.97 12.73 -14.99
CA ALA A 91 -16.84 14.19 -14.83
C ALA A 91 -15.41 14.59 -14.41
N GLU A 92 -14.72 13.74 -13.65
CA GLU A 92 -13.35 13.93 -13.23
C GLU A 92 -12.41 13.29 -14.24
N LYS A 93 -11.97 14.06 -15.22
CA LYS A 93 -10.94 13.66 -16.20
C LYS A 93 -9.57 14.12 -15.75
N ILE A 94 -8.56 13.33 -16.04
CA ILE A 94 -7.18 13.79 -15.92
C ILE A 94 -7.00 14.95 -16.92
N PRO A 95 -6.47 16.10 -16.47
CA PRO A 95 -6.30 17.26 -17.36
C PRO A 95 -5.32 16.95 -18.49
N LEU A 96 -5.75 17.12 -19.73
CA LEU A 96 -4.91 17.04 -20.93
C LEU A 96 -4.39 18.41 -21.36
N GLU A 97 -5.08 19.50 -20.94
CA GLU A 97 -4.71 20.86 -21.27
C GLU A 97 -4.70 21.73 -20.00
N ALA A 98 -3.86 22.74 -20.00
CA ALA A 98 -3.71 23.65 -18.83
C ALA A 98 -5.02 24.34 -18.43
N LYS A 99 -5.89 24.63 -19.41
CA LYS A 99 -7.21 25.26 -19.16
C LYS A 99 -8.16 24.39 -18.33
N ASP A 100 -7.97 23.06 -18.34
CA ASP A 100 -8.87 22.11 -17.67
C ASP A 100 -8.50 21.91 -16.19
N ILE A 101 -7.29 22.35 -15.79
CA ILE A 101 -6.78 22.17 -14.42
C ILE A 101 -7.61 22.96 -13.41
N GLY A 102 -7.86 24.23 -13.66
CA GLY A 102 -8.61 25.11 -12.74
C GLY A 102 -10.03 24.61 -12.46
N PRO A 103 -10.84 24.32 -13.48
CA PRO A 103 -12.19 23.76 -13.29
C PRO A 103 -12.18 22.43 -12.52
N LEU A 104 -11.24 21.51 -12.81
CA LEU A 104 -11.10 20.25 -12.09
C LEU A 104 -10.81 20.50 -10.60
N LEU A 105 -9.80 21.32 -10.28
CA LEU A 105 -9.42 21.61 -8.89
C LEU A 105 -10.57 22.21 -8.11
N SER A 106 -11.28 23.18 -8.69
CA SER A 106 -12.45 23.80 -8.06
C SER A 106 -13.59 22.81 -7.80
N SER A 107 -13.79 21.84 -8.71
CA SER A 107 -14.74 20.75 -8.52
C SER A 107 -14.32 19.84 -7.36
N LEU A 108 -13.07 19.47 -7.28
CA LEU A 108 -12.54 18.58 -6.24
C LEU A 108 -12.55 19.24 -4.84
N GLU A 109 -12.24 20.53 -4.76
CA GLU A 109 -12.25 21.29 -3.50
C GLU A 109 -13.63 21.35 -2.83
N ALA A 110 -14.70 21.21 -3.60
CA ALA A 110 -16.07 21.17 -3.08
C ALA A 110 -16.40 19.85 -2.31
N HIS A 111 -15.57 18.83 -2.44
CA HIS A 111 -15.81 17.53 -1.83
C HIS A 111 -15.06 17.33 -0.52
N LEU A 112 -15.62 16.50 0.38
CA LEU A 112 -14.94 16.08 1.61
C LEU A 112 -13.59 15.44 1.27
N GLY A 113 -12.52 15.95 1.91
CA GLY A 113 -11.15 15.50 1.64
C GLY A 113 -10.57 15.99 0.34
N GLN A 114 -11.30 16.89 -0.37
CA GLN A 114 -10.89 17.49 -1.66
C GLN A 114 -10.59 16.41 -2.72
N CYS A 115 -11.24 15.26 -2.60
CA CYS A 115 -11.03 14.10 -3.48
C CYS A 115 -12.36 13.55 -3.99
N ARG A 116 -12.36 13.04 -5.21
CA ARG A 116 -13.46 12.28 -5.81
C ARG A 116 -12.92 11.27 -6.80
N ASN A 117 -13.38 10.02 -6.70
CA ASN A 117 -13.01 8.94 -7.61
C ASN A 117 -11.48 8.78 -7.80
N GLY A 118 -10.71 8.92 -6.71
CA GLY A 118 -9.26 8.82 -6.73
C GLY A 118 -8.52 10.07 -7.18
N LEU A 119 -9.18 11.09 -7.75
CA LEU A 119 -8.56 12.39 -8.04
C LEU A 119 -8.74 13.35 -6.87
N CYS A 120 -7.70 14.08 -6.54
CA CYS A 120 -7.66 15.03 -5.44
C CYS A 120 -7.08 16.37 -5.87
N ALA A 121 -7.64 17.47 -5.34
CA ALA A 121 -6.92 18.73 -5.26
C ALA A 121 -5.84 18.62 -4.14
N LYS A 122 -4.91 19.57 -4.12
CA LYS A 122 -3.90 19.64 -3.06
C LYS A 122 -4.59 19.72 -1.69
N ARG A 123 -4.43 18.68 -0.89
CA ARG A 123 -5.02 18.65 0.45
C ARG A 123 -4.31 19.60 1.40
N THR A 124 -5.08 20.27 2.22
CA THR A 124 -4.60 21.13 3.30
C THR A 124 -4.56 20.37 4.63
N GLY A 125 -3.67 20.75 5.54
CA GLY A 125 -3.52 20.12 6.85
C GLY A 125 -2.67 18.85 6.83
N SER A 126 -2.92 17.95 7.78
CA SER A 126 -2.17 16.69 7.90
C SER A 126 -2.38 15.80 6.68
N GLN A 127 -1.29 15.35 6.08
CA GLN A 127 -1.32 14.55 4.85
C GLN A 127 -1.52 13.06 5.11
N ASP A 128 -1.24 12.60 6.32
CA ASP A 128 -1.22 11.19 6.73
C ASP A 128 -2.59 10.66 7.22
N PHE A 129 -3.65 10.93 6.44
CA PHE A 129 -5.01 10.52 6.76
C PHE A 129 -5.17 9.02 7.04
N TRP A 130 -4.26 8.20 6.55
CA TRP A 130 -4.26 6.75 6.78
C TRP A 130 -3.93 6.36 8.21
N ASN A 131 -3.25 7.21 8.97
CA ASN A 131 -2.96 7.02 10.39
C ASN A 131 -3.99 7.69 11.30
N ASN A 132 -4.78 8.64 10.78
CA ASN A 132 -5.76 9.37 11.56
C ASN A 132 -6.99 8.52 11.85
N LYS A 133 -7.28 8.31 13.13
CA LYS A 133 -8.48 7.61 13.63
C LYS A 133 -9.53 8.54 14.21
N ASP A 134 -9.20 9.84 14.35
CA ASP A 134 -10.03 10.85 14.98
C ASP A 134 -10.50 11.89 13.95
N SER A 135 -11.76 11.81 13.56
CA SER A 135 -12.36 12.72 12.58
C SER A 135 -12.40 14.19 13.02
N THR A 136 -12.20 14.48 14.32
CA THR A 136 -12.14 15.86 14.82
C THR A 136 -10.79 16.51 14.57
N LYS A 137 -9.74 15.70 14.35
CA LYS A 137 -8.36 16.16 14.09
C LYS A 137 -7.99 16.22 12.61
N GLY A 138 -8.89 15.77 11.76
CA GLY A 138 -8.67 15.76 10.30
C GLY A 138 -9.41 14.60 9.64
N ILE A 139 -9.20 14.47 8.34
CA ILE A 139 -9.82 13.40 7.58
C ILE A 139 -9.23 12.04 7.93
N THR A 140 -10.05 11.00 7.97
CA THR A 140 -9.65 9.63 8.29
C THR A 140 -9.65 8.74 7.05
N LEU A 141 -8.92 7.61 7.10
CA LEU A 141 -8.95 6.60 6.03
C LEU A 141 -10.38 6.12 5.76
N GLY A 142 -11.19 5.91 6.80
CA GLY A 142 -12.59 5.53 6.66
C GLY A 142 -13.38 6.51 5.80
N GLN A 143 -13.25 7.82 6.05
CA GLN A 143 -13.91 8.86 5.24
C GLN A 143 -13.40 8.90 3.80
N MET A 144 -12.13 8.54 3.58
CA MET A 144 -11.50 8.51 2.25
C MET A 144 -11.84 7.25 1.44
N THR A 145 -12.40 6.23 2.06
CA THR A 145 -12.72 4.94 1.43
C THR A 145 -14.22 4.61 1.43
N THR A 146 -15.04 5.32 2.22
CA THR A 146 -16.47 5.08 2.29
C THR A 146 -17.18 5.68 1.07
N ALA A 147 -18.10 4.91 0.48
CA ALA A 147 -18.95 5.39 -0.61
C ALA A 147 -19.87 6.53 -0.12
N ARG A 148 -20.01 7.53 -0.95
CA ARG A 148 -20.91 8.66 -0.74
C ARG A 148 -22.33 8.34 -1.23
N PRO A 149 -23.35 9.18 -0.89
CA PRO A 149 -24.70 8.96 -1.35
C PRO A 149 -24.85 8.97 -2.89
N ASP A 150 -23.94 9.64 -3.61
CA ASP A 150 -23.88 9.67 -5.08
C ASP A 150 -23.16 8.46 -5.68
N GLY A 151 -22.78 7.48 -4.85
CA GLY A 151 -22.06 6.28 -5.26
C GLY A 151 -20.57 6.46 -5.50
N THR A 152 -20.05 7.70 -5.38
CA THR A 152 -18.60 7.96 -5.53
C THR A 152 -17.84 7.72 -4.23
N THR A 153 -16.54 7.54 -4.33
CA THR A 153 -15.60 7.45 -3.20
C THR A 153 -14.57 8.57 -3.30
N ALA A 154 -13.88 8.91 -2.22
CA ALA A 154 -12.74 9.81 -2.33
C ALA A 154 -11.54 9.12 -2.99
N GLY A 155 -11.30 7.83 -2.69
CA GLY A 155 -10.25 7.03 -3.30
C GLY A 155 -10.73 6.25 -4.51
N ALA A 156 -9.78 5.68 -5.25
CA ALA A 156 -10.03 4.71 -6.32
C ALA A 156 -9.49 3.34 -5.95
N ARG A 157 -10.11 2.30 -6.50
CA ARG A 157 -9.70 0.90 -6.35
C ARG A 157 -8.86 0.44 -7.53
N TYR A 158 -8.05 -0.59 -7.33
CA TYR A 158 -7.31 -1.25 -8.40
C TYR A 158 -8.23 -1.64 -9.56
N GLY A 159 -7.84 -1.31 -10.79
CA GLY A 159 -8.57 -1.62 -12.01
C GLY A 159 -9.83 -0.79 -12.25
N GLN A 160 -10.17 0.15 -11.36
CA GLN A 160 -11.42 0.92 -11.47
C GLN A 160 -11.45 1.82 -12.72
N PHE A 161 -10.31 2.37 -13.12
CA PHE A 161 -10.21 3.33 -14.24
C PHE A 161 -9.23 2.89 -15.34
N THR A 162 -8.69 1.69 -15.25
CA THR A 162 -7.75 1.12 -16.20
C THR A 162 -8.23 -0.20 -16.81
N GLY A 163 -9.30 -0.77 -16.25
CA GLY A 163 -9.77 -2.09 -16.64
C GLY A 163 -8.84 -3.23 -16.21
N ALA A 164 -7.88 -2.96 -15.31
CA ALA A 164 -7.06 -4.03 -14.73
C ALA A 164 -7.96 -5.03 -14.00
N GLN A 165 -7.70 -6.31 -14.22
CA GLN A 165 -8.49 -7.39 -13.63
C GLN A 165 -8.23 -7.44 -12.13
N TRP A 166 -9.29 -7.34 -11.33
CA TRP A 166 -9.25 -7.41 -9.87
C TRP A 166 -9.89 -8.67 -9.29
N GLU A 167 -10.65 -9.41 -10.10
CA GLU A 167 -11.22 -10.71 -9.71
C GLU A 167 -10.22 -11.82 -9.99
N SER A 168 -9.98 -12.68 -8.99
CA SER A 168 -9.11 -13.82 -9.12
C SER A 168 -9.83 -14.95 -9.87
N SER A 169 -9.17 -15.55 -10.86
CA SER A 169 -9.62 -16.76 -11.54
C SER A 169 -8.57 -17.85 -11.42
N SER A 170 -8.93 -19.10 -11.76
CA SER A 170 -7.99 -20.23 -11.76
C SER A 170 -6.75 -19.97 -12.61
N ASP A 171 -6.95 -19.29 -13.76
CA ASP A 171 -5.91 -19.06 -14.75
C ASP A 171 -5.12 -17.76 -14.52
N LYS A 172 -5.69 -16.83 -13.74
CA LYS A 172 -5.08 -15.53 -13.41
C LYS A 172 -5.31 -15.21 -11.93
N PRO A 173 -4.51 -15.78 -11.04
CA PRO A 173 -4.58 -15.45 -9.63
C PRO A 173 -4.14 -14.01 -9.39
N ILE A 174 -4.88 -13.29 -8.58
CA ILE A 174 -4.60 -11.91 -8.19
C ILE A 174 -4.22 -11.86 -6.73
N ASN A 175 -3.44 -10.84 -6.37
CA ASN A 175 -3.16 -10.55 -4.97
C ASN A 175 -4.48 -10.42 -4.19
N PRO A 176 -4.72 -11.24 -3.16
CA PRO A 176 -5.99 -11.28 -2.45
C PRO A 176 -6.35 -9.95 -1.78
N ILE A 177 -5.37 -9.09 -1.50
CA ILE A 177 -5.59 -7.75 -0.96
C ILE A 177 -6.24 -6.85 -2.01
N LEU A 178 -5.82 -6.92 -3.29
CA LEU A 178 -6.45 -6.14 -4.37
C LEU A 178 -7.87 -6.60 -4.67
N ALA A 179 -8.12 -7.90 -4.49
CA ALA A 179 -9.44 -8.50 -4.66
C ALA A 179 -10.39 -8.22 -3.48
N ASP A 180 -9.87 -7.86 -2.29
CA ASP A 180 -10.69 -7.65 -1.09
C ASP A 180 -11.51 -6.38 -1.19
N ARG A 181 -12.81 -6.56 -1.42
CA ARG A 181 -13.84 -5.50 -1.46
C ARG A 181 -14.94 -5.73 -0.42
N SER A 182 -14.65 -6.54 0.59
CA SER A 182 -15.63 -6.99 1.59
C SER A 182 -16.23 -5.85 2.42
N THR A 183 -15.42 -4.86 2.76
CA THR A 183 -15.86 -3.67 3.52
C THR A 183 -15.13 -2.41 3.05
N SER A 184 -15.69 -1.24 3.37
CA SER A 184 -14.98 0.04 3.18
C SER A 184 -13.70 0.05 4.02
N GLY A 185 -12.61 0.56 3.48
CA GLY A 185 -11.31 0.60 4.15
C GLY A 185 -10.48 -0.67 4.04
N ARG A 186 -11.06 -1.83 3.63
CA ARG A 186 -10.30 -3.04 3.32
C ARG A 186 -9.78 -3.02 1.89
N GLY A 187 -8.79 -3.87 1.63
CA GLY A 187 -8.19 -4.01 0.31
C GLY A 187 -7.21 -2.89 -0.04
N GLY A 188 -7.11 -2.59 -1.31
CA GLY A 188 -6.20 -1.60 -1.84
C GLY A 188 -6.91 -0.36 -2.39
N TRP A 189 -6.33 0.82 -2.14
CA TRP A 189 -6.86 2.11 -2.54
C TRP A 189 -5.74 3.03 -3.02
N TYR A 190 -6.02 3.91 -3.99
CA TYR A 190 -5.10 4.97 -4.39
C TYR A 190 -5.78 6.32 -4.51
N TRP A 191 -4.99 7.37 -4.40
CA TRP A 191 -5.34 8.78 -4.56
C TRP A 191 -4.29 9.47 -5.40
N ILE A 192 -4.72 10.27 -6.36
CA ILE A 192 -3.89 11.05 -7.28
C ILE A 192 -4.15 12.53 -6.98
N GLU A 193 -3.24 13.19 -6.30
CA GLU A 193 -3.31 14.64 -6.10
C GLU A 193 -2.74 15.36 -7.33
N VAL A 194 -3.54 16.24 -7.90
CA VAL A 194 -3.17 17.07 -9.05
C VAL A 194 -2.56 18.36 -8.51
N LEU A 195 -1.25 18.54 -8.71
CA LEU A 195 -0.46 19.66 -8.22
C LEU A 195 -0.03 20.52 -9.40
N PRO A 196 -0.60 21.72 -9.59
CA PRO A 196 -0.13 22.65 -10.62
C PRO A 196 1.36 22.95 -10.46
N TYR A 197 2.11 22.86 -11.55
CA TYR A 197 3.52 23.18 -11.58
C TYR A 197 3.69 24.63 -12.00
N ASP A 198 4.42 25.42 -11.18
CA ASP A 198 4.70 26.81 -11.48
C ASP A 198 5.85 26.89 -12.51
N GLU A 199 5.51 27.33 -13.71
CA GLU A 199 6.47 27.54 -14.81
C GLU A 199 7.28 28.83 -14.69
N SER A 200 7.04 29.65 -13.66
CA SER A 200 7.76 30.92 -13.48
C SER A 200 9.26 30.74 -13.40
N SER A 201 9.72 29.57 -12.92
CA SER A 201 11.13 29.18 -12.92
C SER A 201 11.73 28.99 -14.32
N LYS A 202 10.91 28.73 -15.35
CA LYS A 202 11.39 28.64 -16.75
C LYS A 202 11.79 30.00 -17.32
N ASN A 203 11.16 31.06 -16.86
CA ASN A 203 11.34 32.41 -17.38
C ASN A 203 12.34 33.28 -16.58
N SER A 204 12.86 32.76 -15.48
CA SER A 204 13.92 33.44 -14.72
C SER A 204 15.26 33.25 -15.44
N GLY A 205 15.39 33.87 -16.62
CA GLY A 205 16.64 33.95 -17.41
C GLY A 205 17.72 34.77 -16.76
N VAL A 206 17.55 35.19 -15.52
CA VAL A 206 18.55 35.89 -14.74
C VAL A 206 18.92 35.04 -13.53
N ILE A 207 19.84 34.11 -13.75
CA ILE A 207 20.54 33.44 -12.64
C ILE A 207 21.62 34.43 -12.16
N VAL A 208 21.27 35.28 -11.22
CA VAL A 208 22.24 36.07 -10.46
C VAL A 208 22.61 35.24 -9.22
N GLY A 209 23.76 34.57 -9.29
CA GLY A 209 24.36 33.87 -8.15
C GLY A 209 24.05 32.39 -8.08
N THR A 210 25.12 31.60 -7.94
CA THR A 210 25.17 30.11 -7.78
C THR A 210 24.37 29.30 -8.79
N ALA A 211 25.08 28.53 -9.62
CA ALA A 211 24.51 27.61 -10.59
C ALA A 211 23.54 26.65 -9.90
N ASN A 212 22.27 26.93 -9.98
CA ASN A 212 21.23 25.96 -9.66
C ASN A 212 21.22 24.93 -10.79
N ASN A 213 21.73 23.73 -10.52
CA ASN A 213 21.67 22.60 -11.45
C ASN A 213 20.25 22.04 -11.62
N LEU A 214 19.23 22.84 -11.35
CA LEU A 214 17.83 22.44 -11.49
C LEU A 214 17.39 22.67 -12.93
N LEU A 215 17.19 21.59 -13.67
CA LEU A 215 16.57 21.64 -14.99
C LEU A 215 15.06 21.87 -14.82
N PRO A 216 14.47 22.88 -15.48
CA PRO A 216 13.03 23.05 -15.48
C PRO A 216 12.37 21.86 -16.20
N LEU A 217 11.33 21.29 -15.58
CA LEU A 217 10.57 20.22 -16.20
C LEU A 217 9.72 20.79 -17.35
N ASN A 218 9.78 20.13 -18.51
CA ASN A 218 8.90 20.45 -19.63
C ASN A 218 7.66 19.55 -19.55
N LEU A 219 6.65 20.00 -18.82
CA LEU A 219 5.43 19.25 -18.55
C LEU A 219 4.30 19.69 -19.51
N THR A 220 3.49 18.73 -19.93
CA THR A 220 2.27 18.99 -20.70
C THR A 220 1.19 18.00 -20.25
N PRO A 221 0.14 18.46 -19.54
CA PRO A 221 -0.03 19.81 -18.96
C PRO A 221 0.96 20.10 -17.83
N SER A 222 1.07 21.38 -17.43
CA SER A 222 1.97 21.83 -16.34
C SER A 222 1.48 21.39 -14.96
N VAL A 223 1.47 20.08 -14.72
CA VAL A 223 1.07 19.46 -13.45
C VAL A 223 2.05 18.36 -13.06
N ILE A 224 2.18 18.17 -11.77
CA ILE A 224 2.82 17.01 -11.16
C ILE A 224 1.74 16.28 -10.36
N TYR A 225 1.78 14.97 -10.41
CA TYR A 225 0.85 14.12 -9.66
C TYR A 225 1.57 13.53 -8.45
N ARG A 226 0.96 13.63 -7.28
CA ARG A 226 1.38 12.87 -6.10
C ARG A 226 0.41 11.72 -5.93
N ILE A 227 0.90 10.52 -6.12
CA ILE A 227 0.12 9.30 -5.97
C ILE A 227 0.36 8.76 -4.57
N THR A 228 -0.72 8.47 -3.85
CA THR A 228 -0.69 7.78 -2.56
C THR A 228 -1.43 6.46 -2.72
N ALA A 229 -0.77 5.35 -2.43
CA ALA A 229 -1.37 4.01 -2.42
C ALA A 229 -1.39 3.47 -1.00
N VAL A 230 -2.52 2.91 -0.59
CA VAL A 230 -2.71 2.26 0.73
C VAL A 230 -3.25 0.87 0.51
N ALA A 231 -2.52 -0.13 1.00
CA ALA A 231 -2.94 -1.53 0.98
C ALA A 231 -3.11 -2.05 2.41
N GLN A 232 -4.30 -2.58 2.71
CA GLN A 232 -4.62 -3.24 3.99
C GLN A 232 -4.33 -4.71 3.86
N GLY A 233 -3.41 -5.23 4.69
CA GLY A 233 -3.10 -6.66 4.73
C GLY A 233 -4.30 -7.54 5.07
N LEU A 234 -4.15 -8.83 4.89
CA LEU A 234 -5.16 -9.80 5.32
C LEU A 234 -5.31 -9.80 6.84
N LYS A 235 -4.24 -9.54 7.57
CA LYS A 235 -4.27 -9.28 9.01
C LYS A 235 -4.67 -7.84 9.27
N SER A 236 -5.49 -7.62 10.30
CA SER A 236 -6.05 -6.30 10.62
C SER A 236 -5.01 -5.25 11.05
N SER A 237 -3.82 -5.69 11.45
CA SER A 237 -2.72 -4.81 11.88
C SER A 237 -1.75 -4.44 10.76
N THR A 238 -1.84 -5.09 9.60
CA THR A 238 -0.93 -4.85 8.48
C THR A 238 -1.49 -3.76 7.58
N GLN A 239 -0.74 -2.69 7.43
CA GLN A 239 -1.02 -1.60 6.49
C GLN A 239 0.27 -1.16 5.84
N VAL A 240 0.28 -1.05 4.52
CA VAL A 240 1.38 -0.48 3.74
C VAL A 240 0.91 0.75 3.02
N VAL A 241 1.70 1.82 3.11
CA VAL A 241 1.46 3.07 2.41
C VAL A 241 2.68 3.41 1.58
N LEU A 242 2.45 3.63 0.30
CA LEU A 242 3.48 4.07 -0.64
C LEU A 242 3.05 5.42 -1.24
N GLN A 243 4.02 6.29 -1.44
CA GLN A 243 3.82 7.55 -2.15
C GLN A 243 4.83 7.69 -3.28
N GLN A 244 4.36 8.25 -4.39
CA GLN A 244 5.17 8.51 -5.57
C GLN A 244 4.80 9.85 -6.17
N SER A 245 5.79 10.55 -6.73
CA SER A 245 5.57 11.72 -7.58
C SER A 245 5.71 11.30 -9.04
N TYR A 246 4.71 11.63 -9.84
CA TYR A 246 4.68 11.33 -11.27
C TYR A 246 4.54 12.63 -12.08
N ALA A 247 5.32 12.76 -13.12
CA ALA A 247 5.29 13.91 -14.03
C ALA A 247 5.30 13.41 -15.47
N GLN A 248 4.29 13.80 -16.25
CA GLN A 248 4.23 13.49 -17.65
C GLN A 248 5.03 14.54 -18.42
N GLN A 249 6.20 14.13 -18.93
CA GLN A 249 7.04 15.00 -19.74
C GLN A 249 6.59 14.96 -21.19
N LYS A 250 6.62 16.13 -21.86
CA LYS A 250 6.45 16.20 -23.32
C LYS A 250 7.65 15.54 -23.99
N LEU A 251 7.42 14.52 -24.79
CA LEU A 251 8.43 14.04 -25.72
C LEU A 251 8.80 15.21 -26.65
N LYS A 252 10.08 15.51 -26.71
CA LYS A 252 10.59 16.52 -27.63
C LYS A 252 10.67 15.85 -28.99
N ASP A 253 9.79 16.26 -29.91
CA ASP A 253 9.89 15.93 -31.33
C ASP A 253 11.17 16.53 -31.93
#